data_0ca3f972841e87299e8ae22431a1d48a
#
_entry.id   0ca3f972841e87299e8ae22431a1d48a
#
_cell.length_a   1.000
_cell.length_b   1.000
_cell.length_c   1.000
_cell.angle_alpha   90.00
_cell.angle_beta   90.00
_cell.angle_gamma   90.00
#
_symmetry.space_group_name_H-M   'P 1'
#
loop_
_entity.id
_entity.type
_entity.pdbx_description
1 polymer ?
#
loop_
_entity_poly.entity_id
_entity_poly.type
_entity_poly.pdbx_seq_one_letter_code
_entity_poly.pdbx_strand_id
1 'polypeptide(L)'
;MNTPVRLRTGVLLVTGMSGAGRSTALHLLEDLGYEAIDNVPLFLLRTLLQPGSEAPPHGAIAAGIDIRTRQFSVESFLAEVAPLQKRTDLDVKLLFLDCDDEVLARRFTQTRRRHPLAEDRPLIDGIRHEREVVAPLRAHADLVIDTSILSVPELRRLVNGHFRLERGLELTVTVTSFSYREGLPREADLVFDVRFLDNPHYDADLSPLTGKDKRVAAYVARDPAYAPFMEHLTQLLQSLLPSYSREGKTYLTIAVGCTGGRHRSVAVAEDIGRRLTASGQAVTVRHRDTDAGA
;
A
#
# COMPACT_ATOMS: atom_id res chain seq x y z
N MET A 1 -27.81 -22.40 14.22
CA MET A 1 -26.36 -22.46 14.58
C MET A 1 -25.60 -21.97 13.34
N ASN A 2 -25.18 -20.70 13.31
CA ASN A 2 -24.36 -20.18 12.23
C ASN A 2 -22.92 -20.66 12.43
N THR A 3 -22.48 -21.61 11.62
CA THR A 3 -21.06 -21.98 11.55
C THR A 3 -20.28 -20.75 11.05
N PRO A 4 -19.29 -20.25 11.75
CA PRO A 4 -18.50 -19.13 11.26
C PRO A 4 -17.84 -19.55 9.94
N VAL A 5 -18.04 -18.77 8.89
CA VAL A 5 -17.30 -18.91 7.63
C VAL A 5 -15.82 -18.74 7.97
N ARG A 6 -15.06 -19.83 8.01
CA ARG A 6 -13.61 -19.76 8.14
C ARG A 6 -13.06 -19.08 6.88
N LEU A 7 -12.59 -17.86 7.03
CA LEU A 7 -11.87 -17.16 5.97
C LEU A 7 -10.66 -18.01 5.58
N ARG A 8 -10.53 -18.32 4.29
CA ARG A 8 -9.37 -19.03 3.77
C ARG A 8 -8.16 -18.10 3.80
N THR A 9 -7.00 -18.62 4.18
CA THR A 9 -5.75 -17.86 4.07
C THR A 9 -5.35 -17.78 2.60
N GLY A 10 -5.25 -16.56 2.06
CA GLY A 10 -4.76 -16.35 0.69
C GLY A 10 -3.26 -16.67 0.61
N VAL A 11 -2.87 -17.46 -0.37
CA VAL A 11 -1.47 -17.80 -0.65
C VAL A 11 -1.19 -17.52 -2.11
N LEU A 12 -0.32 -16.56 -2.39
CA LEU A 12 0.11 -16.22 -3.74
C LEU A 12 1.55 -16.67 -3.95
N LEU A 13 1.74 -17.67 -4.79
CA LEU A 13 3.06 -18.09 -5.23
C LEU A 13 3.47 -17.25 -6.43
N VAL A 14 4.60 -16.55 -6.32
CA VAL A 14 5.09 -15.64 -7.36
C VAL A 14 6.34 -16.25 -8.00
N THR A 15 6.25 -16.62 -9.27
CA THR A 15 7.34 -17.18 -10.04
C THR A 15 7.45 -16.49 -11.42
N GLY A 16 8.32 -16.97 -12.29
CA GLY A 16 8.47 -16.44 -13.64
C GLY A 16 9.91 -16.35 -14.09
N MET A 17 10.12 -15.69 -15.22
CA MET A 17 11.45 -15.48 -15.81
C MET A 17 12.33 -14.62 -14.92
N SER A 18 13.60 -15.01 -14.77
CA SER A 18 14.60 -14.19 -14.07
C SER A 18 14.72 -12.82 -14.73
N GLY A 19 14.54 -11.76 -13.94
CA GLY A 19 14.54 -10.38 -14.47
C GLY A 19 13.17 -9.87 -14.94
N ALA A 20 12.09 -10.68 -14.89
CA ALA A 20 10.73 -10.27 -15.23
C ALA A 20 10.07 -9.38 -14.17
N GLY A 21 10.73 -9.06 -13.04
CA GLY A 21 10.22 -8.11 -12.06
C GLY A 21 9.60 -8.75 -10.81
N ARG A 22 9.92 -10.01 -10.47
CA ARG A 22 9.39 -10.72 -9.30
C ARG A 22 9.56 -9.94 -7.99
N SER A 23 10.76 -9.46 -7.68
CA SER A 23 10.98 -8.68 -6.45
C SER A 23 10.14 -7.41 -6.42
N THR A 24 9.95 -6.75 -7.57
CA THR A 24 9.04 -5.60 -7.66
C THR A 24 7.59 -6.01 -7.36
N ALA A 25 7.13 -7.12 -7.93
CA ALA A 25 5.78 -7.63 -7.66
C ALA A 25 5.59 -8.01 -6.18
N LEU A 26 6.59 -8.62 -5.54
CA LEU A 26 6.55 -8.94 -4.11
C LEU A 26 6.45 -7.69 -3.24
N HIS A 27 7.23 -6.61 -3.52
CA HIS A 27 7.09 -5.34 -2.81
C HIS A 27 5.70 -4.71 -3.02
N LEU A 28 5.13 -4.81 -4.24
CA LEU A 28 3.78 -4.33 -4.50
C LEU A 28 2.72 -5.12 -3.72
N LEU A 29 2.91 -6.43 -3.55
CA LEU A 29 2.03 -7.29 -2.74
C LEU A 29 2.17 -6.98 -1.25
N GLU A 30 3.39 -6.68 -0.77
CA GLU A 30 3.63 -6.20 0.59
C GLU A 30 2.89 -4.89 0.85
N ASP A 31 2.92 -3.94 -0.10
CA ASP A 31 2.13 -2.69 -0.07
C ASP A 31 0.60 -2.97 -0.01
N LEU A 32 0.13 -4.14 -0.45
CA LEU A 32 -1.27 -4.57 -0.37
C LEU A 32 -1.60 -5.34 0.91
N GLY A 33 -0.63 -5.52 1.82
CA GLY A 33 -0.81 -6.20 3.10
C GLY A 33 -0.55 -7.71 3.06
N TYR A 34 0.09 -8.23 2.01
CA TYR A 34 0.62 -9.59 2.02
C TYR A 34 1.88 -9.67 2.86
N GLU A 35 2.07 -10.77 3.59
CA GLU A 35 3.37 -11.14 4.11
C GLU A 35 4.22 -11.65 2.94
N ALA A 36 5.12 -10.80 2.42
CA ALA A 36 5.93 -11.11 1.25
C ALA A 36 7.27 -11.73 1.65
N ILE A 37 7.56 -12.93 1.13
CA ILE A 37 8.79 -13.66 1.39
C ILE A 37 9.44 -14.00 0.05
N ASP A 38 10.64 -13.48 -0.22
CA ASP A 38 11.37 -13.81 -1.46
C ASP A 38 12.29 -15.01 -1.28
N ASN A 39 12.45 -15.78 -2.34
CA ASN A 39 13.35 -16.94 -2.44
C ASN A 39 13.10 -18.04 -1.37
N VAL A 40 11.82 -18.38 -1.18
CA VAL A 40 11.39 -19.40 -0.21
C VAL A 40 11.83 -20.79 -0.66
N PRO A 41 12.63 -21.53 0.14
CA PRO A 41 12.92 -22.93 -0.14
C PRO A 41 11.63 -23.77 -0.18
N LEU A 42 11.48 -24.63 -1.20
CA LEU A 42 10.25 -25.38 -1.42
C LEU A 42 9.78 -26.19 -0.20
N PHE A 43 10.72 -26.83 0.50
CA PHE A 43 10.41 -27.63 1.71
C PHE A 43 9.84 -26.81 2.88
N LEU A 44 10.08 -25.49 2.90
CA LEU A 44 9.53 -24.60 3.94
C LEU A 44 8.09 -24.17 3.68
N LEU A 45 7.58 -24.29 2.43
CA LEU A 45 6.21 -23.89 2.13
C LEU A 45 5.19 -24.58 3.01
N ARG A 46 5.35 -25.88 3.24
CA ARG A 46 4.44 -26.65 4.12
C ARG A 46 4.51 -26.18 5.55
N THR A 47 5.70 -25.84 6.04
CA THR A 47 5.90 -25.36 7.41
C THR A 47 5.31 -23.98 7.61
N LEU A 48 5.51 -23.05 6.66
CA LEU A 48 4.93 -21.69 6.69
C LEU A 48 3.40 -21.72 6.69
N LEU A 49 2.80 -22.73 6.04
CA LEU A 49 1.35 -22.86 5.86
C LEU A 49 0.71 -23.89 6.80
N GLN A 50 1.40 -24.30 7.89
CA GLN A 50 0.84 -25.23 8.87
C GLN A 50 -0.30 -24.58 9.68
N PRO A 51 -1.44 -25.27 9.88
CA PRO A 51 -2.46 -24.82 10.80
C PRO A 51 -1.91 -24.82 12.24
N GLY A 52 -2.07 -23.69 12.96
CA GLY A 52 -1.70 -23.64 14.39
C GLY A 52 -0.25 -23.26 14.68
N SER A 53 0.50 -22.69 13.72
CA SER A 53 1.73 -21.96 14.05
C SER A 53 1.39 -20.86 15.08
N GLU A 54 2.27 -20.61 16.06
CA GLU A 54 2.06 -19.62 17.13
C GLU A 54 1.78 -18.20 16.62
N ALA A 55 2.03 -17.95 15.34
CA ALA A 55 1.61 -16.76 14.60
C ALA A 55 0.93 -17.23 13.30
N PRO A 56 -0.41 -17.36 13.28
CA PRO A 56 -1.11 -17.47 12.00
C PRO A 56 -0.78 -16.22 11.18
N PRO A 57 -0.53 -16.35 9.86
CA PRO A 57 -0.26 -15.21 9.02
C PRO A 57 -1.37 -14.17 9.23
N HIS A 58 -1.00 -12.94 9.57
CA HIS A 58 -1.97 -11.85 9.83
C HIS A 58 -2.67 -11.38 8.54
N GLY A 59 -2.83 -12.27 7.55
CA GLY A 59 -3.41 -11.93 6.26
C GLY A 59 -3.15 -13.00 5.22
N ALA A 60 -2.79 -12.56 4.02
CA ALA A 60 -2.37 -13.39 2.92
C ALA A 60 -0.83 -13.43 2.82
N ILE A 61 -0.29 -14.53 2.29
CA ILE A 61 1.15 -14.72 2.07
C ILE A 61 1.45 -14.60 0.57
N ALA A 62 2.53 -13.90 0.23
CA ALA A 62 3.11 -13.88 -1.12
C ALA A 62 4.52 -14.50 -1.07
N ALA A 63 4.70 -15.68 -1.66
CA ALA A 63 5.96 -16.40 -1.65
C ALA A 63 6.63 -16.38 -3.03
N GLY A 64 7.81 -15.74 -3.12
CA GLY A 64 8.64 -15.72 -4.32
C GLY A 64 9.50 -16.99 -4.45
N ILE A 65 9.38 -17.68 -5.57
CA ILE A 65 10.11 -18.92 -5.85
C ILE A 65 10.54 -18.89 -7.30
N ASP A 66 11.83 -19.13 -7.58
CA ASP A 66 12.36 -19.24 -8.94
C ASP A 66 13.50 -20.27 -9.04
N ILE A 67 14.10 -20.35 -10.21
CA ILE A 67 15.21 -21.28 -10.48
C ILE A 67 16.45 -21.08 -9.58
N ARG A 68 16.58 -19.95 -8.89
CA ARG A 68 17.65 -19.69 -7.92
C ARG A 68 17.34 -20.26 -6.53
N THR A 69 16.09 -20.64 -6.32
CA THR A 69 15.67 -21.23 -5.04
C THR A 69 16.38 -22.58 -4.87
N ARG A 70 16.94 -22.79 -3.69
CA ARG A 70 17.71 -24.03 -3.39
C ARG A 70 16.85 -25.27 -3.65
N GLN A 71 17.42 -26.24 -4.40
CA GLN A 71 16.76 -27.49 -4.81
C GLN A 71 15.51 -27.27 -5.66
N PHE A 72 15.43 -26.15 -6.40
CA PHE A 72 14.32 -25.93 -7.32
C PHE A 72 14.38 -26.89 -8.49
N SER A 73 13.28 -27.56 -8.76
CA SER A 73 12.92 -28.10 -10.07
C SER A 73 11.42 -27.89 -10.28
N VAL A 74 10.98 -27.87 -11.52
CA VAL A 74 9.57 -27.68 -11.85
C VAL A 74 8.72 -28.81 -11.27
N GLU A 75 9.20 -30.03 -11.33
CA GLU A 75 8.54 -31.21 -10.76
C GLU A 75 8.40 -31.09 -9.24
N SER A 76 9.48 -30.70 -8.55
CA SER A 76 9.46 -30.49 -7.10
C SER A 76 8.51 -29.38 -6.71
N PHE A 77 8.48 -28.27 -7.47
CA PHE A 77 7.56 -27.17 -7.25
C PHE A 77 6.10 -27.62 -7.37
N LEU A 78 5.74 -28.27 -8.47
CA LEU A 78 4.38 -28.77 -8.70
C LEU A 78 3.97 -29.82 -7.67
N ALA A 79 4.89 -30.71 -7.26
CA ALA A 79 4.65 -31.70 -6.22
C ALA A 79 4.38 -31.08 -4.84
N GLU A 80 5.03 -29.95 -4.50
CA GLU A 80 4.79 -29.22 -3.24
C GLU A 80 3.50 -28.40 -3.30
N VAL A 81 3.15 -27.81 -4.45
CA VAL A 81 1.98 -26.94 -4.60
C VAL A 81 0.67 -27.72 -4.68
N ALA A 82 0.64 -28.84 -5.39
CA ALA A 82 -0.58 -29.64 -5.61
C ALA A 82 -1.30 -30.07 -4.31
N PRO A 83 -0.62 -30.50 -3.24
CA PRO A 83 -1.28 -30.77 -1.96
C PRO A 83 -1.83 -29.51 -1.28
N LEU A 84 -1.15 -28.36 -1.42
CA LEU A 84 -1.61 -27.07 -0.83
C LEU A 84 -2.89 -26.58 -1.51
N GLN A 85 -3.01 -26.73 -2.82
CA GLN A 85 -4.21 -26.37 -3.58
C GLN A 85 -5.45 -27.21 -3.20
N LYS A 86 -5.25 -28.43 -2.66
CA LYS A 86 -6.33 -29.30 -2.19
C LYS A 86 -6.84 -28.96 -0.79
N ARG A 87 -6.13 -28.10 -0.06
CA ARG A 87 -6.53 -27.69 1.29
C ARG A 87 -7.72 -26.75 1.23
N THR A 88 -8.72 -26.98 2.09
CA THR A 88 -9.96 -26.20 2.15
C THR A 88 -9.80 -24.90 2.95
N ASP A 89 -8.74 -24.78 3.74
CA ASP A 89 -8.40 -23.63 4.57
C ASP A 89 -7.47 -22.63 3.86
N LEU A 90 -6.96 -22.98 2.65
CA LEU A 90 -6.12 -22.12 1.83
C LEU A 90 -6.81 -21.75 0.50
N ASP A 91 -6.50 -20.56 0.00
CA ASP A 91 -6.75 -20.14 -1.39
C ASP A 91 -5.38 -19.93 -2.06
N VAL A 92 -4.87 -20.97 -2.74
CA VAL A 92 -3.53 -20.97 -3.32
C VAL A 92 -3.61 -20.61 -4.78
N LYS A 93 -2.95 -19.53 -5.18
CA LYS A 93 -2.84 -19.06 -6.57
C LYS A 93 -1.39 -18.95 -7.01
N LEU A 94 -1.15 -19.16 -8.29
CA LEU A 94 0.15 -19.04 -8.93
C LEU A 94 0.17 -17.85 -9.90
N LEU A 95 1.01 -16.86 -9.59
CA LEU A 95 1.33 -15.75 -10.49
C LEU A 95 2.64 -16.04 -11.22
N PHE A 96 2.59 -16.01 -12.55
CA PHE A 96 3.78 -16.12 -13.40
C PHE A 96 4.09 -14.76 -14.05
N LEU A 97 5.31 -14.27 -13.83
CA LEU A 97 5.81 -13.05 -14.48
C LEU A 97 6.62 -13.44 -15.72
N ASP A 98 6.14 -13.03 -16.87
CA ASP A 98 6.80 -13.23 -18.15
C ASP A 98 7.47 -11.94 -18.64
N CYS A 99 8.37 -12.06 -19.59
CA CYS A 99 8.99 -10.94 -20.27
C CYS A 99 9.71 -11.42 -21.53
N ASP A 100 9.74 -10.62 -22.59
CA ASP A 100 10.47 -10.92 -23.83
C ASP A 100 11.95 -11.11 -23.61
N ASP A 101 12.56 -12.05 -24.36
CA ASP A 101 13.98 -12.41 -24.22
C ASP A 101 14.91 -11.21 -24.44
N GLU A 102 14.60 -10.37 -25.43
CA GLU A 102 15.40 -9.18 -25.74
C GLU A 102 15.30 -8.13 -24.61
N VAL A 103 14.13 -7.98 -24.01
CA VAL A 103 13.92 -7.08 -22.88
C VAL A 103 14.65 -7.60 -21.64
N LEU A 104 14.61 -8.92 -21.38
CA LEU A 104 15.35 -9.55 -20.30
C LEU A 104 16.87 -9.35 -20.50
N ALA A 105 17.39 -9.61 -21.69
CA ALA A 105 18.81 -9.43 -22.01
C ALA A 105 19.26 -7.98 -21.74
N ARG A 106 18.45 -6.99 -22.14
CA ARG A 106 18.69 -5.58 -21.84
C ARG A 106 18.67 -5.27 -20.35
N ARG A 107 17.70 -5.80 -19.59
CA ARG A 107 17.59 -5.61 -18.13
C ARG A 107 18.79 -6.20 -17.39
N PHE A 108 19.25 -7.39 -17.77
CA PHE A 108 20.45 -8.02 -17.19
C PHE A 108 21.71 -7.19 -17.47
N THR A 109 21.87 -6.71 -18.70
CA THR A 109 23.01 -5.84 -19.07
C THR A 109 23.01 -4.53 -18.26
N GLN A 110 21.86 -3.87 -18.11
CA GLN A 110 21.72 -2.64 -17.35
C GLN A 110 22.00 -2.82 -15.86
N THR A 111 21.54 -3.92 -15.27
CA THR A 111 21.71 -4.20 -13.83
C THR A 111 23.05 -4.85 -13.50
N ARG A 112 23.87 -5.21 -14.50
CA ARG A 112 25.14 -5.92 -14.36
C ARG A 112 25.03 -7.20 -13.53
N ARG A 113 23.87 -7.83 -13.50
CA ARG A 113 23.65 -9.11 -12.82
C ARG A 113 23.97 -10.26 -13.76
N ARG A 114 24.46 -11.38 -13.22
CA ARG A 114 24.60 -12.61 -14.00
C ARG A 114 23.27 -13.35 -14.02
N HIS A 115 22.94 -13.90 -15.20
CA HIS A 115 21.77 -14.77 -15.34
C HIS A 115 22.11 -16.17 -14.76
N PRO A 116 21.20 -16.78 -13.98
CA PRO A 116 21.50 -18.04 -13.28
C PRO A 116 21.87 -19.20 -14.21
N LEU A 117 21.33 -19.24 -15.44
CA LEU A 117 21.63 -20.27 -16.44
C LEU A 117 22.54 -19.77 -17.59
N ALA A 118 23.31 -18.71 -17.36
CA ALA A 118 24.27 -18.18 -18.33
C ALA A 118 25.69 -18.03 -17.73
N GLU A 119 26.10 -18.98 -16.89
CA GLU A 119 27.45 -18.98 -16.33
C GLU A 119 28.50 -19.45 -17.37
N ASP A 120 28.12 -20.41 -18.23
CA ASP A 120 28.95 -21.11 -19.21
C ASP A 120 28.56 -20.84 -20.68
N ARG A 121 27.61 -19.92 -20.92
CA ARG A 121 27.02 -19.65 -22.24
C ARG A 121 26.61 -18.17 -22.40
N PRO A 122 26.34 -17.72 -23.65
CA PRO A 122 25.78 -16.39 -23.90
C PRO A 122 24.49 -16.13 -23.12
N LEU A 123 24.28 -14.89 -22.68
CA LEU A 123 23.12 -14.48 -21.90
C LEU A 123 21.78 -14.88 -22.54
N ILE A 124 21.66 -14.67 -23.86
CA ILE A 124 20.42 -14.98 -24.58
C ILE A 124 20.10 -16.48 -24.58
N ASP A 125 21.13 -17.33 -24.64
CA ASP A 125 20.96 -18.81 -24.62
C ASP A 125 20.56 -19.27 -23.20
N GLY A 126 21.08 -18.61 -22.14
CA GLY A 126 20.65 -18.84 -20.77
C GLY A 126 19.18 -18.45 -20.54
N ILE A 127 18.74 -17.32 -21.10
CA ILE A 127 17.34 -16.87 -21.03
C ILE A 127 16.41 -17.86 -21.75
N ARG A 128 16.77 -18.29 -22.96
CA ARG A 128 15.97 -19.26 -23.71
C ARG A 128 15.87 -20.60 -23.00
N HIS A 129 16.98 -21.05 -22.45
CA HIS A 129 16.99 -22.29 -21.67
C HIS A 129 16.12 -22.18 -20.41
N GLU A 130 16.18 -21.04 -19.68
CA GLU A 130 15.27 -20.81 -18.56
C GLU A 130 13.81 -20.88 -18.98
N ARG A 131 13.45 -20.25 -20.10
CA ARG A 131 12.09 -20.24 -20.64
C ARG A 131 11.57 -21.67 -20.89
N GLU A 132 12.41 -22.53 -21.48
CA GLU A 132 12.06 -23.94 -21.68
C GLU A 132 11.84 -24.67 -20.36
N VAL A 133 12.74 -24.46 -19.39
CA VAL A 133 12.65 -25.08 -18.05
C VAL A 133 11.38 -24.66 -17.32
N VAL A 134 11.02 -23.37 -17.33
CA VAL A 134 9.87 -22.86 -16.56
C VAL A 134 8.55 -22.86 -17.34
N ALA A 135 8.53 -23.25 -18.61
CA ALA A 135 7.33 -23.32 -19.44
C ALA A 135 6.16 -24.10 -18.79
N PRO A 136 6.40 -25.24 -18.10
CA PRO A 136 5.31 -25.93 -17.41
C PRO A 136 4.69 -25.10 -16.27
N LEU A 137 5.46 -24.28 -15.57
CA LEU A 137 4.92 -23.40 -14.51
C LEU A 137 4.01 -22.32 -15.10
N ARG A 138 4.42 -21.76 -16.24
CA ARG A 138 3.60 -20.81 -16.99
C ARG A 138 2.25 -21.41 -17.40
N ALA A 139 2.24 -22.68 -17.82
CA ALA A 139 1.02 -23.39 -18.19
C ALA A 139 0.08 -23.68 -17.01
N HIS A 140 0.63 -23.79 -15.78
CA HIS A 140 -0.14 -24.03 -14.55
C HIS A 140 -0.50 -22.74 -13.80
N ALA A 141 -0.06 -21.57 -14.27
CA ALA A 141 -0.31 -20.31 -13.60
C ALA A 141 -1.79 -19.89 -13.70
N ASP A 142 -2.35 -19.43 -12.58
CA ASP A 142 -3.70 -18.85 -12.53
C ASP A 142 -3.72 -17.47 -13.20
N LEU A 143 -2.59 -16.76 -13.15
CA LEU A 143 -2.40 -15.48 -13.83
C LEU A 143 -0.98 -15.37 -14.40
N VAL A 144 -0.88 -14.95 -15.66
CA VAL A 144 0.39 -14.59 -16.30
C VAL A 144 0.39 -13.09 -16.57
N ILE A 145 1.41 -12.38 -16.09
CA ILE A 145 1.63 -10.97 -16.39
C ILE A 145 2.88 -10.82 -17.24
N ASP A 146 2.72 -10.36 -18.47
CA ASP A 146 3.83 -9.99 -19.35
C ASP A 146 4.30 -8.57 -18.99
N THR A 147 5.56 -8.46 -18.54
CA THR A 147 6.17 -7.21 -18.11
C THR A 147 7.06 -6.56 -19.16
N SER A 148 7.05 -7.06 -20.40
CA SER A 148 7.95 -6.61 -21.48
C SER A 148 7.89 -5.10 -21.72
N ILE A 149 6.68 -4.55 -21.73
CA ILE A 149 6.41 -3.14 -22.00
C ILE A 149 5.88 -2.37 -20.78
N LEU A 150 5.70 -3.04 -19.64
CA LEU A 150 5.12 -2.42 -18.47
C LEU A 150 6.12 -1.55 -17.72
N SER A 151 5.72 -0.35 -17.39
CA SER A 151 6.34 0.46 -16.34
C SER A 151 5.96 -0.04 -14.95
N VAL A 152 6.72 0.34 -13.92
CA VAL A 152 6.39 -0.03 -12.52
C VAL A 152 4.99 0.45 -12.09
N PRO A 153 4.53 1.68 -12.43
CA PRO A 153 3.15 2.10 -12.14
C PRO A 153 2.07 1.24 -12.84
N GLU A 154 2.34 0.75 -14.05
CA GLU A 154 1.40 -0.13 -14.76
C GLU A 154 1.35 -1.52 -14.14
N LEU A 155 2.51 -2.09 -13.77
CA LEU A 155 2.55 -3.34 -13.01
C LEU A 155 1.81 -3.19 -11.67
N ARG A 156 1.99 -2.07 -10.94
CA ARG A 156 1.24 -1.77 -9.71
C ARG A 156 -0.26 -1.79 -9.94
N ARG A 157 -0.76 -1.17 -11.01
CA ARG A 157 -2.20 -1.18 -11.33
C ARG A 157 -2.73 -2.58 -11.58
N LEU A 158 -1.98 -3.42 -12.30
CA LEU A 158 -2.37 -4.81 -12.56
C LEU A 158 -2.38 -5.65 -11.28
N VAL A 159 -1.31 -5.57 -10.47
CA VAL A 159 -1.21 -6.29 -9.19
C VAL A 159 -2.36 -5.85 -8.25
N ASN A 160 -2.60 -4.54 -8.12
CA ASN A 160 -3.71 -4.02 -7.30
C ASN A 160 -5.07 -4.51 -7.80
N GLY A 161 -5.27 -4.58 -9.12
CA GLY A 161 -6.53 -5.01 -9.71
C GLY A 161 -6.85 -6.49 -9.46
N HIS A 162 -5.83 -7.35 -9.40
CA HIS A 162 -6.00 -8.80 -9.26
C HIS A 162 -5.89 -9.32 -7.82
N PHE A 163 -5.08 -8.65 -6.97
CA PHE A 163 -4.67 -9.19 -5.68
C PHE A 163 -5.00 -8.28 -4.49
N ARG A 164 -5.80 -7.25 -4.69
CA ARG A 164 -6.25 -6.41 -3.57
C ARG A 164 -7.02 -7.27 -2.57
N LEU A 165 -6.53 -7.32 -1.33
CA LEU A 165 -7.23 -7.97 -0.24
C LEU A 165 -8.47 -7.15 0.12
N GLU A 166 -9.59 -7.81 0.47
CA GLU A 166 -10.80 -7.10 0.94
C GLU A 166 -10.53 -6.23 2.19
N ARG A 167 -9.44 -6.54 2.91
CA ARG A 167 -8.87 -5.76 4.03
C ARG A 167 -7.55 -5.08 3.62
N GLY A 168 -7.41 -4.64 2.37
CA GLY A 168 -6.23 -3.90 1.93
C GLY A 168 -5.94 -2.74 2.89
N LEU A 169 -4.66 -2.36 3.07
CA LEU A 169 -4.25 -1.24 3.90
C LEU A 169 -5.16 -0.04 3.59
N GLU A 170 -6.05 0.28 4.53
CA GLU A 170 -6.92 1.43 4.42
C GLU A 170 -6.05 2.68 4.38
N LEU A 171 -6.38 3.61 3.50
CA LEU A 171 -5.71 4.90 3.45
C LEU A 171 -5.82 5.57 4.82
N THR A 172 -4.71 5.67 5.53
CA THR A 172 -4.61 6.39 6.80
C THR A 172 -4.51 7.88 6.52
N VAL A 173 -5.49 8.65 6.97
CA VAL A 173 -5.52 10.10 6.80
C VAL A 173 -5.03 10.78 8.09
N THR A 174 -4.02 11.61 7.98
CA THR A 174 -3.60 12.50 9.06
C THR A 174 -4.05 13.93 8.74
N VAL A 175 -4.81 14.54 9.64
CA VAL A 175 -5.14 15.97 9.55
C VAL A 175 -4.27 16.71 10.54
N THR A 176 -3.42 17.62 10.07
CA THR A 176 -2.52 18.39 10.95
C THR A 176 -2.81 19.87 10.90
N SER A 177 -2.95 20.52 12.06
CA SER A 177 -2.96 21.97 12.11
C SER A 177 -1.54 22.53 12.25
N PHE A 178 -1.26 23.66 11.61
CA PHE A 178 0.06 24.28 11.64
C PHE A 178 0.02 25.82 11.64
N SER A 179 1.14 26.43 12.06
CA SER A 179 1.44 27.86 11.99
C SER A 179 2.22 28.19 10.72
N TYR A 180 1.76 29.15 9.92
CA TYR A 180 2.53 29.67 8.80
C TYR A 180 3.83 30.35 9.24
N ARG A 181 3.91 30.84 10.49
CA ARG A 181 5.16 31.42 11.03
C ARG A 181 6.28 30.38 11.14
N GLU A 182 5.90 29.13 11.47
CA GLU A 182 6.82 28.00 11.62
C GLU A 182 7.03 27.21 10.30
N GLY A 183 6.50 27.73 9.19
CA GLY A 183 6.60 27.14 7.88
C GLY A 183 5.64 25.97 7.63
N LEU A 184 5.58 25.51 6.39
CA LEU A 184 4.74 24.38 5.96
C LEU A 184 5.26 23.06 6.52
N PRO A 185 4.38 22.13 6.95
CA PRO A 185 4.78 20.76 7.25
C PRO A 185 5.34 20.09 5.98
N ARG A 186 6.53 19.49 6.08
CA ARG A 186 7.21 18.86 4.93
C ARG A 186 6.49 17.63 4.41
N GLU A 187 5.75 16.96 5.30
CA GLU A 187 4.97 15.76 5.04
C GLU A 187 3.58 16.04 4.44
N ALA A 188 3.19 17.31 4.29
CA ALA A 188 1.87 17.67 3.83
C ALA A 188 1.66 17.38 2.34
N ASP A 189 0.65 16.60 2.03
CA ASP A 189 0.19 16.34 0.65
C ASP A 189 -0.79 17.38 0.16
N LEU A 190 -1.70 17.82 1.06
CA LEU A 190 -2.69 18.84 0.80
C LEU A 190 -2.55 19.94 1.86
N VAL A 191 -2.59 21.19 1.45
CA VAL A 191 -2.44 22.34 2.36
C VAL A 191 -3.60 23.31 2.15
N PHE A 192 -4.30 23.65 3.25
CA PHE A 192 -5.40 24.60 3.24
C PHE A 192 -5.11 25.78 4.18
N ASP A 193 -5.22 26.99 3.62
CA ASP A 193 -5.06 28.23 4.36
C ASP A 193 -6.42 28.71 4.90
N VAL A 194 -6.54 28.84 6.21
CA VAL A 194 -7.76 29.30 6.87
C VAL A 194 -7.60 30.67 7.54
N ARG A 195 -6.64 31.51 7.08
CA ARG A 195 -6.42 32.83 7.60
C ARG A 195 -7.52 33.80 7.23
N PHE A 196 -8.35 33.50 6.25
CA PHE A 196 -9.51 34.31 5.87
C PHE A 196 -10.65 34.27 6.87
N LEU A 197 -10.70 33.30 7.79
CA LEU A 197 -11.69 33.23 8.85
C LEU A 197 -11.41 34.23 9.96
N ASP A 198 -12.45 34.65 10.69
CA ASP A 198 -12.35 35.53 11.84
C ASP A 198 -11.35 35.05 12.89
N ASN A 199 -10.55 35.95 13.42
CA ASN A 199 -9.42 35.60 14.28
C ASN A 199 -9.75 35.72 15.76
N PRO A 200 -9.94 34.63 16.51
CA PRO A 200 -10.24 34.64 17.94
C PRO A 200 -9.16 35.32 18.82
N HIS A 201 -7.96 35.50 18.26
CA HIS A 201 -6.87 36.18 18.99
C HIS A 201 -7.19 37.62 19.44
N TYR A 202 -8.08 38.29 18.73
CA TYR A 202 -8.49 39.65 19.06
C TYR A 202 -9.55 39.72 20.18
N ASP A 203 -10.09 38.60 20.62
CA ASP A 203 -11.00 38.48 21.74
C ASP A 203 -10.19 38.07 22.98
N ALA A 204 -10.24 38.92 24.05
CA ALA A 204 -9.45 38.73 25.26
C ALA A 204 -9.76 37.41 26.00
N ASP A 205 -11.02 36.96 25.95
CA ASP A 205 -11.46 35.70 26.59
C ASP A 205 -11.10 34.46 25.78
N LEU A 206 -10.90 34.60 24.47
CA LEU A 206 -10.60 33.49 23.54
C LEU A 206 -9.11 33.36 23.22
N SER A 207 -8.36 34.47 23.27
CA SER A 207 -6.94 34.54 22.93
C SER A 207 -6.06 33.54 23.71
N PRO A 208 -6.25 33.26 25.02
CA PRO A 208 -5.44 32.30 25.76
C PRO A 208 -5.79 30.83 25.44
N LEU A 209 -6.94 30.57 24.84
CA LEU A 209 -7.46 29.24 24.53
C LEU A 209 -6.88 28.67 23.24
N THR A 210 -7.32 27.46 22.86
CA THR A 210 -6.99 26.84 21.59
C THR A 210 -8.25 26.49 20.81
N GLY A 211 -8.13 26.16 19.55
CA GLY A 211 -9.25 25.71 18.71
C GLY A 211 -9.94 24.42 19.18
N LYS A 212 -9.37 23.68 20.15
CA LYS A 212 -10.02 22.56 20.85
C LYS A 212 -11.12 23.02 21.81
N ASP A 213 -11.05 24.28 22.32
CA ASP A 213 -12.10 24.84 23.16
C ASP A 213 -13.37 25.16 22.35
N LYS A 214 -14.51 24.69 22.84
CA LYS A 214 -15.81 24.86 22.17
C LYS A 214 -16.18 26.31 21.89
N ARG A 215 -15.75 27.25 22.73
CA ARG A 215 -16.00 28.70 22.55
C ARG A 215 -15.23 29.23 21.36
N VAL A 216 -13.95 28.83 21.22
CA VAL A 216 -13.11 29.19 20.08
C VAL A 216 -13.66 28.57 18.80
N ALA A 217 -14.01 27.29 18.83
CA ALA A 217 -14.60 26.60 17.68
C ALA A 217 -15.93 27.28 17.24
N ALA A 218 -16.78 27.63 18.19
CA ALA A 218 -18.04 28.33 17.92
C ALA A 218 -17.81 29.75 17.35
N TYR A 219 -16.78 30.45 17.83
CA TYR A 219 -16.39 31.75 17.29
C TYR A 219 -15.96 31.64 15.83
N VAL A 220 -15.05 30.73 15.51
CA VAL A 220 -14.59 30.50 14.14
C VAL A 220 -15.73 30.05 13.23
N ALA A 221 -16.64 29.22 13.73
CA ALA A 221 -17.78 28.72 12.96
C ALA A 221 -18.87 29.78 12.69
N ARG A 222 -18.86 30.94 13.36
CA ARG A 222 -19.77 32.06 13.08
C ARG A 222 -19.41 32.85 11.83
N ASP A 223 -18.16 32.74 11.36
CA ASP A 223 -17.73 33.38 10.13
C ASP A 223 -18.59 32.90 8.96
N PRO A 224 -19.20 33.81 8.17
CA PRO A 224 -20.08 33.43 7.07
C PRO A 224 -19.38 32.54 6.01
N ALA A 225 -18.06 32.63 5.87
CA ALA A 225 -17.29 31.82 4.94
C ALA A 225 -17.02 30.39 5.45
N TYR A 226 -17.17 30.15 6.78
CA TYR A 226 -16.82 28.86 7.38
C TYR A 226 -17.66 27.70 6.85
N ALA A 227 -18.98 27.83 6.91
CA ALA A 227 -19.87 26.73 6.52
C ALA A 227 -19.74 26.33 5.03
N PRO A 228 -19.76 27.29 4.07
CA PRO A 228 -19.51 26.97 2.66
C PRO A 228 -18.13 26.37 2.42
N PHE A 229 -17.08 26.89 3.07
CA PHE A 229 -15.73 26.36 2.94
C PHE A 229 -15.66 24.90 3.42
N MET A 230 -16.21 24.59 4.60
CA MET A 230 -16.20 23.23 5.14
C MET A 230 -17.01 22.25 4.31
N GLU A 231 -18.11 22.68 3.71
CA GLU A 231 -18.91 21.86 2.81
C GLU A 231 -18.12 21.49 1.55
N HIS A 232 -17.61 22.49 0.83
CA HIS A 232 -16.83 22.27 -0.40
C HIS A 232 -15.56 21.47 -0.13
N LEU A 233 -14.86 21.75 0.96
CA LEU A 233 -13.66 21.01 1.33
C LEU A 233 -13.98 19.54 1.63
N THR A 234 -15.06 19.27 2.36
CA THR A 234 -15.48 17.91 2.66
C THR A 234 -15.83 17.15 1.39
N GLN A 235 -16.58 17.75 0.47
CA GLN A 235 -16.92 17.16 -0.84
C GLN A 235 -15.66 16.88 -1.68
N LEU A 236 -14.72 17.85 -1.73
CA LEU A 236 -13.46 17.67 -2.42
C LEU A 236 -12.67 16.47 -1.86
N LEU A 237 -12.50 16.41 -0.55
CA LEU A 237 -11.78 15.32 0.11
C LEU A 237 -12.46 13.96 -0.14
N GLN A 238 -13.79 13.88 -0.02
CA GLN A 238 -14.55 12.66 -0.31
C GLN A 238 -14.37 12.18 -1.75
N SER A 239 -14.18 13.08 -2.71
CA SER A 239 -13.92 12.72 -4.11
C SER A 239 -12.47 12.28 -4.35
N LEU A 240 -11.49 12.86 -3.61
CA LEU A 240 -10.07 12.59 -3.80
C LEU A 240 -9.60 11.32 -3.07
N LEU A 241 -10.08 11.07 -1.84
CA LEU A 241 -9.63 9.95 -1.00
C LEU A 241 -9.71 8.58 -1.70
N PRO A 242 -10.81 8.23 -2.41
CA PRO A 242 -10.86 6.98 -3.18
C PRO A 242 -9.85 6.92 -4.32
N SER A 243 -9.47 8.07 -4.88
CA SER A 243 -8.48 8.13 -5.97
C SER A 243 -7.07 7.91 -5.45
N TYR A 244 -6.71 8.52 -4.32
CA TYR A 244 -5.43 8.26 -3.64
C TYR A 244 -5.31 6.78 -3.20
N SER A 245 -6.38 6.20 -2.65
CA SER A 245 -6.41 4.78 -2.29
C SER A 245 -6.23 3.87 -3.51
N ARG A 246 -6.83 4.20 -4.66
CA ARG A 246 -6.67 3.43 -5.92
C ARG A 246 -5.26 3.52 -6.50
N GLU A 247 -4.59 4.67 -6.31
CA GLU A 247 -3.19 4.84 -6.71
C GLU A 247 -2.23 4.04 -5.84
N GLY A 248 -2.68 3.56 -4.67
CA GLY A 248 -1.88 2.77 -3.72
C GLY A 248 -1.22 3.62 -2.64
N LYS A 249 -1.71 4.86 -2.42
CA LYS A 249 -1.24 5.69 -1.32
C LYS A 249 -1.79 5.15 0.00
N THR A 250 -0.89 4.86 0.95
CA THR A 250 -1.23 4.31 2.27
C THR A 250 -1.36 5.38 3.35
N TYR A 251 -0.67 6.51 3.17
CA TYR A 251 -0.69 7.66 4.09
C TYR A 251 -0.99 8.94 3.32
N LEU A 252 -1.90 9.75 3.84
CA LEU A 252 -2.23 11.07 3.30
C LEU A 252 -2.23 12.09 4.43
N THR A 253 -1.45 13.16 4.29
CA THR A 253 -1.41 14.24 5.26
C THR A 253 -2.10 15.49 4.71
N ILE A 254 -3.17 15.92 5.40
CA ILE A 254 -3.93 17.13 5.13
C ILE A 254 -3.51 18.19 6.16
N ALA A 255 -2.86 19.25 5.72
CA ALA A 255 -2.39 20.32 6.59
C ALA A 255 -3.31 21.52 6.51
N VAL A 256 -3.71 22.05 7.67
CA VAL A 256 -4.56 23.24 7.81
C VAL A 256 -3.76 24.33 8.53
N GLY A 257 -3.55 25.48 7.89
CA GLY A 257 -2.69 26.54 8.39
C GLY A 257 -3.43 27.81 8.78
N CYS A 258 -3.05 28.39 9.93
CA CYS A 258 -3.36 29.78 10.25
C CYS A 258 -2.09 30.51 10.71
N THR A 259 -2.18 31.82 11.08
CA THR A 259 -1.00 32.61 11.38
C THR A 259 -0.18 32.02 12.54
N GLY A 260 -0.82 31.67 13.64
CA GLY A 260 -0.17 31.19 14.88
C GLY A 260 -0.41 29.71 15.18
N GLY A 261 -1.08 28.95 14.32
CA GLY A 261 -1.30 27.49 14.50
C GLY A 261 -2.17 27.09 15.70
N ARG A 262 -2.80 28.04 16.42
CA ARG A 262 -3.41 27.80 17.74
C ARG A 262 -4.93 27.76 17.75
N HIS A 263 -5.60 28.61 16.97
CA HIS A 263 -7.06 28.81 17.02
C HIS A 263 -7.77 28.26 15.79
N ARG A 264 -7.79 29.03 14.67
CA ARG A 264 -8.53 28.71 13.43
C ARG A 264 -8.15 27.37 12.83
N SER A 265 -6.85 27.15 12.62
CA SER A 265 -6.36 25.90 12.03
C SER A 265 -6.67 24.69 12.89
N VAL A 266 -6.60 24.83 14.22
CA VAL A 266 -6.95 23.74 15.16
C VAL A 266 -8.45 23.44 15.08
N ALA A 267 -9.33 24.45 15.16
CA ALA A 267 -10.78 24.27 15.08
C ALA A 267 -11.22 23.62 13.75
N VAL A 268 -10.63 24.05 12.62
CA VAL A 268 -10.92 23.50 11.31
C VAL A 268 -10.38 22.08 11.18
N ALA A 269 -9.16 21.79 11.65
CA ALA A 269 -8.59 20.44 11.60
C ALA A 269 -9.42 19.42 12.39
N GLU A 270 -9.90 19.80 13.57
CA GLU A 270 -10.81 19.01 14.39
C GLU A 270 -12.15 18.73 13.67
N ASP A 271 -12.71 19.72 12.98
CA ASP A 271 -13.96 19.54 12.23
C ASP A 271 -13.77 18.65 10.99
N ILE A 272 -12.67 18.81 10.23
CA ILE A 272 -12.32 17.91 9.13
C ILE A 272 -12.19 16.47 9.65
N GLY A 273 -11.44 16.27 10.74
CA GLY A 273 -11.25 14.94 11.34
C GLY A 273 -12.58 14.27 11.68
N ARG A 274 -13.49 14.99 12.35
CA ARG A 274 -14.83 14.49 12.69
C ARG A 274 -15.65 14.12 11.45
N ARG A 275 -15.66 14.96 10.42
CA ARG A 275 -16.44 14.73 9.18
C ARG A 275 -15.92 13.52 8.41
N LEU A 276 -14.61 13.39 8.28
CA LEU A 276 -14.00 12.25 7.60
C LEU A 276 -14.18 10.94 8.39
N THR A 277 -14.06 10.97 9.72
CA THR A 277 -14.36 9.81 10.57
C THR A 277 -15.83 9.40 10.46
N ALA A 278 -16.75 10.34 10.42
CA ALA A 278 -18.18 10.06 10.22
C ALA A 278 -18.49 9.47 8.86
N SER A 279 -17.64 9.69 7.84
CA SER A 279 -17.75 9.05 6.52
C SER A 279 -17.02 7.70 6.42
N GLY A 280 -16.51 7.16 7.54
CA GLY A 280 -15.88 5.83 7.60
C GLY A 280 -14.38 5.82 7.30
N GLN A 281 -13.70 6.99 7.25
CA GLN A 281 -12.26 7.05 7.05
C GLN A 281 -11.49 6.88 8.36
N ALA A 282 -10.37 6.15 8.34
CA ALA A 282 -9.41 6.10 9.44
C ALA A 282 -8.63 7.43 9.48
N VAL A 283 -8.91 8.27 10.49
CA VAL A 283 -8.35 9.62 10.60
C VAL A 283 -7.65 9.83 11.93
N THR A 284 -6.44 10.39 11.89
CA THR A 284 -5.72 10.90 13.05
C THR A 284 -5.61 12.42 12.95
N VAL A 285 -5.98 13.15 14.02
CA VAL A 285 -5.81 14.61 14.10
C VAL A 285 -4.61 14.95 14.97
N ARG A 286 -3.73 15.84 14.47
CA ARG A 286 -2.56 16.35 15.18
C ARG A 286 -2.49 17.87 15.13
N HIS A 287 -1.84 18.49 16.13
CA HIS A 287 -1.66 19.93 16.18
C HIS A 287 -0.18 20.23 16.39
N ARG A 288 0.57 20.39 15.29
CA ARG A 288 2.02 20.54 15.30
C ARG A 288 2.53 21.58 16.29
N ASP A 289 1.88 22.75 16.33
CA ASP A 289 2.40 23.89 17.08
C ASP A 289 1.70 24.11 18.45
N THR A 290 0.75 23.25 18.82
CA THR A 290 0.14 23.23 20.15
C THR A 290 0.55 22.01 20.97
N ASP A 291 0.83 20.89 20.32
CA ASP A 291 1.22 19.63 20.95
C ASP A 291 2.74 19.55 21.20
N ALA A 292 3.54 20.44 20.60
CA ALA A 292 5.00 20.51 20.78
C ALA A 292 5.46 21.12 22.12
N GLY A 293 4.52 21.49 22.99
CA GLY A 293 4.77 22.09 24.32
C GLY A 293 4.16 21.30 25.48
N ALA A 294 3.77 20.05 25.26
CA ALA A 294 3.23 19.16 26.29
C ALA A 294 4.22 18.03 26.64
#